data_8d6358feef9173908bef7791f0bffd09
#
_entry.id   8d6358feef9173908bef7791f0bffd09
#
_cell.length_a   1.000
_cell.length_b   1.000
_cell.length_c   1.000
_cell.angle_alpha   90.00
_cell.angle_beta   90.00
_cell.angle_gamma   90.00
#
_symmetry.space_group_name_H-M   'P 1'
#
loop_
_entity.id
_entity.type
_entity.pdbx_description
1 polymer ?
#
loop_
_entity_poly.entity_id
_entity_poly.type
_entity_poly.pdbx_seq_one_letter_code
_entity_poly.pdbx_strand_id
1 'polypeptide(L)'
;MAFALPSLKGRSLHARYGRDIISVGAAAALIGVIGLVVVVTVSGLSANSLELSPVLAMIGIGNGLVIPLIVQGVLLSVPSHRTGAASGMLTTTQQFSMVLGIAAVGTLFFAREASAGVVSALQFGLYADIALVAFALVMTLFLPRTASR
;
A
#
# COMPACT_ATOMS: atom_id res chain seq x y z
N MET A 1 1.06 0.16 15.50
CA MET A 1 1.03 -1.20 16.08
C MET A 1 0.28 -2.21 15.19
N ALA A 2 -0.71 -1.80 14.39
CA ALA A 2 -1.47 -2.70 13.50
C ALA A 2 -0.63 -3.36 12.37
N PHE A 3 0.50 -2.80 12.00
CA PHE A 3 1.40 -3.33 10.98
C PHE A 3 2.20 -4.57 11.43
N ALA A 4 2.55 -4.65 12.71
CA ALA A 4 3.48 -5.66 13.20
C ALA A 4 2.86 -7.07 13.33
N LEU A 5 1.60 -7.18 13.69
CA LEU A 5 0.94 -8.47 13.95
C LEU A 5 0.73 -9.33 12.69
N PRO A 6 0.27 -8.78 11.54
CA PRO A 6 0.13 -9.54 10.31
C PRO A 6 1.46 -9.99 9.69
N SER A 7 2.53 -9.21 9.86
CA SER A 7 3.85 -9.54 9.29
C SER A 7 4.49 -10.79 9.89
N LEU A 8 4.23 -11.08 11.17
CA LEU A 8 4.77 -12.27 11.86
C LEU A 8 4.10 -13.57 11.40
N LYS A 9 2.81 -13.54 11.08
CA LYS A 9 2.06 -14.71 10.60
C LYS A 9 2.15 -14.90 9.06
N GLY A 10 2.56 -13.87 8.33
CA GLY A 10 2.62 -13.89 6.87
C GLY A 10 3.58 -14.96 6.30
N ARG A 11 4.66 -15.29 7.01
CA ARG A 11 5.66 -16.26 6.53
C ARG A 11 5.12 -17.69 6.36
N SER A 12 4.22 -18.13 7.24
CA SER A 12 3.62 -19.48 7.16
C SER A 12 2.48 -19.58 6.16
N LEU A 13 1.82 -18.46 5.86
CA LEU A 13 0.71 -18.38 4.92
C LEU A 13 1.18 -18.21 3.45
N HIS A 14 2.38 -17.67 3.23
CA HIS A 14 2.93 -17.46 1.88
C HIS A 14 3.08 -18.76 1.07
N ALA A 15 3.47 -19.84 1.72
CA ALA A 15 3.69 -21.13 1.06
C ALA A 15 2.40 -21.76 0.47
N ARG A 16 1.22 -21.34 0.94
CA ARG A 16 -0.06 -21.96 0.57
C ARG A 16 -0.99 -21.03 -0.22
N TYR A 17 -0.94 -19.71 0.03
CA TYR A 17 -1.91 -18.75 -0.50
C TYR A 17 -1.29 -17.39 -0.90
N GLY A 18 -0.02 -17.36 -1.30
CA GLY A 18 0.73 -16.10 -1.49
C GLY A 18 0.00 -15.01 -2.30
N ARG A 19 -0.56 -15.36 -3.46
CA ARG A 19 -1.31 -14.41 -4.30
C ARG A 19 -2.63 -13.97 -3.65
N ASP A 20 -3.36 -14.90 -3.05
CA ASP A 20 -4.68 -14.60 -2.48
C ASP A 20 -4.54 -13.67 -1.27
N ILE A 21 -3.48 -13.84 -0.48
CA ILE A 21 -3.18 -12.97 0.67
C ILE A 21 -2.75 -11.58 0.19
N ILE A 22 -1.95 -11.48 -0.87
CA ILE A 22 -1.58 -10.20 -1.47
C ILE A 22 -2.83 -9.47 -1.97
N SER A 23 -3.73 -10.19 -2.66
CA SER A 23 -4.98 -9.61 -3.14
C SER A 23 -5.92 -9.17 -2.01
N VAL A 24 -6.03 -9.96 -0.95
CA VAL A 24 -6.81 -9.61 0.25
C VAL A 24 -6.19 -8.41 0.97
N GLY A 25 -4.87 -8.39 1.12
CA GLY A 25 -4.17 -7.25 1.72
C GLY A 25 -4.32 -5.97 0.92
N ALA A 26 -4.18 -6.05 -0.41
CA ALA A 26 -4.39 -4.91 -1.30
C ALA A 26 -5.85 -4.42 -1.30
N ALA A 27 -6.82 -5.34 -1.26
CA ALA A 27 -8.23 -4.99 -1.11
C ALA A 27 -8.51 -4.32 0.23
N ALA A 28 -7.94 -4.81 1.33
CA ALA A 28 -8.05 -4.19 2.64
C ALA A 28 -7.46 -2.78 2.65
N ALA A 29 -6.28 -2.58 2.04
CA ALA A 29 -5.68 -1.26 1.90
C ALA A 29 -6.57 -0.32 1.07
N LEU A 30 -7.13 -0.80 -0.05
CA LEU A 30 -8.03 -0.02 -0.90
C LEU A 30 -9.30 0.40 -0.15
N ILE A 31 -9.94 -0.52 0.58
CA ILE A 31 -11.11 -0.20 1.41
C ILE A 31 -10.74 0.83 2.49
N GLY A 32 -9.57 0.71 3.08
CA GLY A 32 -9.05 1.70 4.03
C GLY A 32 -8.88 3.09 3.40
N VAL A 33 -8.30 3.20 2.20
CA VAL A 33 -8.15 4.49 1.51
C VAL A 33 -9.50 5.07 1.12
N ILE A 34 -10.44 4.26 0.63
CA ILE A 34 -11.82 4.70 0.35
C ILE A 34 -12.50 5.21 1.63
N GLY A 35 -12.34 4.49 2.75
CA GLY A 35 -12.84 4.94 4.05
C GLY A 35 -12.25 6.30 4.46
N LEU A 36 -10.96 6.52 4.20
CA LEU A 36 -10.30 7.80 4.47
C LEU A 36 -10.90 8.94 3.62
N VAL A 37 -11.21 8.68 2.35
CA VAL A 37 -11.91 9.64 1.50
C VAL A 37 -13.27 10.00 2.10
N VAL A 38 -14.03 9.01 2.55
CA VAL A 38 -15.34 9.24 3.17
C VAL A 38 -15.21 10.10 4.43
N VAL A 39 -14.27 9.78 5.32
CA VAL A 39 -14.04 10.56 6.54
C VAL A 39 -13.66 12.01 6.20
N VAL A 40 -12.72 12.22 5.27
CA VAL A 40 -12.30 13.56 4.85
C VAL A 40 -13.45 14.34 4.18
N THR A 41 -14.33 13.64 3.45
CA THR A 41 -15.46 14.28 2.77
C THR A 41 -16.57 14.70 3.76
N VAL A 42 -16.81 13.89 4.78
CA VAL A 42 -17.89 14.12 5.75
C VAL A 42 -17.43 15.05 6.88
N SER A 43 -16.28 14.78 7.48
CA SER A 43 -15.78 15.49 8.66
C SER A 43 -14.79 16.62 8.32
N GLY A 44 -14.26 16.66 7.09
CA GLY A 44 -13.29 17.66 6.67
C GLY A 44 -12.07 17.72 7.59
N LEU A 45 -11.68 18.91 7.99
CA LEU A 45 -10.58 19.15 8.94
C LEU A 45 -10.96 18.89 10.41
N SER A 46 -12.23 18.61 10.69
CA SER A 46 -12.76 18.31 12.04
C SER A 46 -12.78 16.81 12.35
N ALA A 47 -12.20 15.98 11.48
CA ALA A 47 -12.15 14.52 11.65
C ALA A 47 -11.51 14.14 12.99
N ASN A 48 -12.21 13.30 13.77
CA ASN A 48 -11.79 12.91 15.10
C ASN A 48 -10.86 11.68 15.03
N SER A 49 -9.97 11.53 16.01
CA SER A 49 -9.04 10.39 16.10
C SER A 49 -9.77 9.04 16.09
N LEU A 50 -10.99 8.98 16.64
CA LEU A 50 -11.83 7.78 16.65
C LEU A 50 -12.34 7.39 15.25
N GLU A 51 -12.60 8.36 14.39
CA GLU A 51 -13.03 8.13 13.00
C GLU A 51 -11.84 7.70 12.11
N LEU A 52 -10.67 8.26 12.35
CA LEU A 52 -9.46 7.97 11.59
C LEU A 52 -8.82 6.64 11.98
N SER A 53 -8.90 6.25 13.26
CA SER A 53 -8.22 5.06 13.77
C SER A 53 -8.58 3.76 13.04
N PRO A 54 -9.86 3.41 12.79
CA PRO A 54 -10.21 2.16 12.12
C PRO A 54 -9.77 2.16 10.66
N VAL A 55 -9.84 3.31 10.00
CA VAL A 55 -9.46 3.47 8.60
C VAL A 55 -7.95 3.31 8.43
N LEU A 56 -7.16 3.99 9.26
CA LEU A 56 -5.71 3.87 9.27
C LEU A 56 -5.24 2.48 9.68
N ALA A 57 -5.93 1.84 10.64
CA ALA A 57 -5.65 0.45 11.02
C ALA A 57 -5.85 -0.51 9.83
N MET A 58 -6.90 -0.30 9.03
CA MET A 58 -7.20 -1.12 7.87
C MET A 58 -6.15 -0.98 6.76
N ILE A 59 -5.69 0.27 6.50
CA ILE A 59 -4.56 0.54 5.59
C ILE A 59 -3.28 -0.14 6.12
N GLY A 60 -3.01 -0.02 7.43
CA GLY A 60 -1.84 -0.63 8.07
C GLY A 60 -1.85 -2.16 8.01
N ILE A 61 -3.00 -2.80 8.21
CA ILE A 61 -3.16 -4.26 8.07
C ILE A 61 -2.92 -4.67 6.61
N GLY A 62 -3.52 -3.97 5.64
CA GLY A 62 -3.34 -4.24 4.22
C GLY A 62 -1.87 -4.18 3.82
N ASN A 63 -1.18 -3.09 4.12
CA ASN A 63 0.25 -2.92 3.82
C ASN A 63 1.13 -3.92 4.58
N GLY A 64 0.78 -4.24 5.83
CA GLY A 64 1.49 -5.23 6.65
C GLY A 64 1.43 -6.65 6.10
N LEU A 65 0.41 -6.98 5.32
CA LEU A 65 0.32 -8.26 4.60
C LEU A 65 1.06 -8.20 3.25
N VAL A 66 0.86 -7.14 2.48
CA VAL A 66 1.33 -7.05 1.08
C VAL A 66 2.85 -6.88 1.00
N ILE A 67 3.41 -5.91 1.73
CA ILE A 67 4.83 -5.53 1.56
C ILE A 67 5.79 -6.68 1.87
N PRO A 68 5.69 -7.39 3.02
CA PRO A 68 6.61 -8.49 3.32
C PRO A 68 6.50 -9.65 2.33
N LEU A 69 5.28 -9.92 1.84
CA LEU A 69 5.04 -11.01 0.89
C LEU A 69 5.66 -10.72 -0.47
N ILE A 70 5.55 -9.48 -0.97
CA ILE A 70 6.20 -9.07 -2.23
C ILE A 70 7.72 -9.17 -2.09
N VAL A 71 8.29 -8.61 -1.02
CA VAL A 71 9.74 -8.64 -0.76
C VAL A 71 10.24 -10.09 -0.71
N GLN A 72 9.55 -10.95 0.03
CA GLN A 72 9.90 -12.35 0.15
C GLN A 72 9.79 -13.08 -1.20
N GLY A 73 8.73 -12.84 -1.97
CA GLY A 73 8.54 -13.43 -3.29
C GLY A 73 9.65 -13.08 -4.26
N VAL A 74 10.10 -11.82 -4.27
CA VAL A 74 11.23 -11.37 -5.09
C VAL A 74 12.53 -12.06 -4.65
N LEU A 75 12.83 -12.10 -3.36
CA LEU A 75 14.08 -12.68 -2.86
C LEU A 75 14.14 -14.19 -3.05
N LEU A 76 13.02 -14.89 -2.96
CA LEU A 76 12.96 -16.34 -3.22
C LEU A 76 13.17 -16.71 -4.69
N SER A 77 12.93 -15.78 -5.62
CA SER A 77 13.16 -16.01 -7.06
C SER A 77 14.62 -15.85 -7.48
N VAL A 78 15.49 -15.39 -6.56
CA VAL A 78 16.91 -15.11 -6.85
C VAL A 78 17.80 -16.20 -6.24
N PRO A 79 18.84 -16.68 -6.97
CA PRO A 79 19.82 -17.60 -6.43
C PRO A 79 20.49 -17.07 -5.16
N SER A 80 20.75 -17.95 -4.18
CA SER A 80 21.25 -17.59 -2.84
C SER A 80 22.52 -16.74 -2.85
N HIS A 81 23.43 -17.00 -3.79
CA HIS A 81 24.68 -16.24 -3.93
C HIS A 81 24.47 -14.79 -4.43
N ARG A 82 23.28 -14.42 -4.93
CA ARG A 82 22.93 -13.08 -5.43
C ARG A 82 21.90 -12.38 -4.55
N THR A 83 21.42 -13.00 -3.49
CA THR A 83 20.35 -12.46 -2.63
C THR A 83 20.74 -11.10 -2.02
N GLY A 84 22.00 -10.90 -1.66
CA GLY A 84 22.48 -9.63 -1.14
C GLY A 84 22.35 -8.48 -2.16
N ALA A 85 22.76 -8.70 -3.40
CA ALA A 85 22.63 -7.72 -4.47
C ALA A 85 21.14 -7.43 -4.79
N ALA A 86 20.32 -8.47 -4.87
CA ALA A 86 18.89 -8.34 -5.11
C ALA A 86 18.18 -7.56 -4.00
N SER A 87 18.53 -7.80 -2.74
CA SER A 87 18.01 -7.04 -1.60
C SER A 87 18.40 -5.57 -1.66
N GLY A 88 19.65 -5.25 -2.01
CA GLY A 88 20.11 -3.88 -2.20
C GLY A 88 19.33 -3.16 -3.32
N MET A 89 19.18 -3.80 -4.48
CA MET A 89 18.42 -3.25 -5.60
C MET A 89 16.94 -3.02 -5.22
N LEU A 90 16.32 -3.98 -4.55
CA LEU A 90 14.93 -3.87 -4.10
C LEU A 90 14.75 -2.68 -3.15
N THR A 91 15.62 -2.55 -2.15
CA THR A 91 15.59 -1.44 -1.20
C THR A 91 15.77 -0.09 -1.89
N THR A 92 16.73 0.02 -2.80
CA THR A 92 16.96 1.26 -3.57
C THR A 92 15.74 1.61 -4.42
N THR A 93 15.15 0.63 -5.10
CA THR A 93 13.94 0.82 -5.92
C THR A 93 12.76 1.28 -5.05
N GLN A 94 12.58 0.68 -3.87
CA GLN A 94 11.53 1.09 -2.93
C GLN A 94 11.73 2.54 -2.46
N GLN A 95 12.94 2.92 -2.07
CA GLN A 95 13.25 4.28 -1.63
C GLN A 95 13.02 5.30 -2.75
N PHE A 96 13.48 4.98 -3.95
CA PHE A 96 13.28 5.85 -5.11
C PHE A 96 11.79 6.01 -5.46
N SER A 97 11.04 4.91 -5.46
CA SER A 97 9.59 4.93 -5.70
C SER A 97 8.84 5.75 -4.64
N MET A 98 9.26 5.64 -3.37
CA MET A 98 8.67 6.43 -2.28
C MET A 98 8.91 7.92 -2.46
N VAL A 99 10.13 8.34 -2.81
CA VAL A 99 10.46 9.75 -3.09
C VAL A 99 9.66 10.28 -4.27
N LEU A 100 9.58 9.53 -5.37
CA LEU A 100 8.78 9.90 -6.53
C LEU A 100 7.29 10.02 -6.21
N GLY A 101 6.76 9.09 -5.42
CA GLY A 101 5.36 9.12 -4.97
C GLY A 101 5.05 10.36 -4.15
N ILE A 102 5.89 10.67 -3.17
CA ILE A 102 5.75 11.88 -2.34
C ILE A 102 5.83 13.15 -3.21
N ALA A 103 6.81 13.22 -4.12
CA ALA A 103 6.97 14.37 -5.00
C ALA A 103 5.76 14.56 -5.93
N ALA A 104 5.27 13.49 -6.55
CA ALA A 104 4.13 13.54 -7.46
C ALA A 104 2.84 13.96 -6.73
N VAL A 105 2.50 13.27 -5.63
CA VAL A 105 1.29 13.57 -4.85
C VAL A 105 1.40 14.94 -4.19
N GLY A 106 2.57 15.32 -3.67
CA GLY A 106 2.81 16.63 -3.08
C GLY A 106 2.64 17.75 -4.10
N THR A 107 3.18 17.62 -5.31
CA THR A 107 3.00 18.60 -6.38
C THR A 107 1.53 18.78 -6.75
N LEU A 108 0.79 17.68 -6.89
CA LEU A 108 -0.65 17.73 -7.17
C LEU A 108 -1.44 18.38 -6.03
N PHE A 109 -1.07 18.06 -4.79
CA PHE A 109 -1.69 18.66 -3.60
C PHE A 109 -1.51 20.17 -3.57
N PHE A 110 -0.28 20.68 -3.65
CA PHE A 110 0.00 22.10 -3.58
C PHE A 110 -0.56 22.89 -4.78
N ALA A 111 -0.53 22.32 -5.98
CA ALA A 111 -1.16 22.93 -7.14
C ALA A 111 -2.68 23.08 -6.95
N ARG A 112 -3.33 22.11 -6.31
CA ARG A 112 -4.79 22.15 -6.06
C ARG A 112 -5.14 23.02 -4.86
N GLU A 113 -4.33 23.01 -3.81
CA GLU A 113 -4.53 23.83 -2.61
C GLU A 113 -4.61 25.31 -2.97
N ALA A 114 -3.69 25.79 -3.82
CA ALA A 114 -3.65 27.19 -4.26
C ALA A 114 -4.94 27.67 -4.96
N SER A 115 -5.67 26.76 -5.61
CA SER A 115 -6.86 27.09 -6.40
C SER A 115 -8.20 26.75 -5.72
N ALA A 116 -8.24 25.72 -4.88
CA ALA A 116 -9.49 25.14 -4.38
C ALA A 116 -9.50 24.85 -2.85
N GLY A 117 -8.43 25.21 -2.14
CA GLY A 117 -8.30 25.04 -0.69
C GLY A 117 -7.88 23.63 -0.26
N VAL A 118 -7.48 23.53 1.01
CA VAL A 118 -6.85 22.34 1.62
C VAL A 118 -7.72 21.07 1.51
N VAL A 119 -9.02 21.17 1.80
CA VAL A 119 -9.91 20.00 1.79
C VAL A 119 -10.03 19.42 0.38
N SER A 120 -10.20 20.29 -0.63
CA SER A 120 -10.28 19.86 -2.03
C SER A 120 -8.94 19.25 -2.52
N ALA A 121 -7.81 19.80 -2.07
CA ALA A 121 -6.50 19.28 -2.37
C ALA A 121 -6.28 17.90 -1.75
N LEU A 122 -6.69 17.69 -0.49
CA LEU A 122 -6.66 16.39 0.18
C LEU A 122 -7.50 15.35 -0.55
N GLN A 123 -8.75 15.70 -0.90
CA GLN A 123 -9.64 14.81 -1.65
C GLN A 123 -9.01 14.40 -2.99
N PHE A 124 -8.44 15.35 -3.72
CA PHE A 124 -7.80 15.07 -5.00
C PHE A 124 -6.59 14.14 -4.86
N GLY A 125 -5.74 14.37 -3.84
CA GLY A 125 -4.62 13.48 -3.51
C GLY A 125 -5.07 12.06 -3.16
N LEU A 126 -6.14 11.93 -2.37
CA LEU A 126 -6.72 10.64 -2.00
C LEU A 126 -7.35 9.90 -3.20
N TYR A 127 -7.99 10.62 -4.15
CA TYR A 127 -8.46 9.99 -5.38
C TYR A 127 -7.31 9.47 -6.24
N ALA A 128 -6.20 10.20 -6.33
CA ALA A 128 -5.00 9.73 -7.00
C ALA A 128 -4.43 8.46 -6.32
N ASP A 129 -4.42 8.42 -5.00
CA ASP A 129 -3.98 7.26 -4.22
C ASP A 129 -4.89 6.04 -4.46
N ILE A 130 -6.22 6.22 -4.45
CA ILE A 130 -7.19 5.17 -4.81
C ILE A 130 -6.88 4.61 -6.20
N ALA A 131 -6.64 5.47 -7.18
CA ALA A 131 -6.34 5.03 -8.55
C ALA A 131 -5.04 4.20 -8.61
N LEU A 132 -4.01 4.62 -7.88
CA LEU A 132 -2.73 3.89 -7.79
C LEU A 132 -2.88 2.54 -7.09
N VAL A 133 -3.60 2.49 -5.96
CA VAL A 133 -3.83 1.24 -5.21
C VAL A 133 -4.71 0.29 -6.01
N ALA A 134 -5.75 0.80 -6.67
CA ALA A 134 -6.60 0.00 -7.56
C ALA A 134 -5.80 -0.55 -8.76
N PHE A 135 -4.94 0.26 -9.37
CA PHE A 135 -4.03 -0.19 -10.42
C PHE A 135 -3.09 -1.29 -9.90
N ALA A 136 -2.49 -1.10 -8.74
CA ALA A 136 -1.65 -2.13 -8.11
C ALA A 136 -2.42 -3.42 -7.85
N LEU A 137 -3.67 -3.34 -7.36
CA LEU A 137 -4.54 -4.49 -7.15
C LEU A 137 -4.82 -5.22 -8.46
N VAL A 138 -5.15 -4.50 -9.53
CA VAL A 138 -5.35 -5.09 -10.86
C VAL A 138 -4.08 -5.78 -11.35
N MET A 139 -2.90 -5.17 -11.15
CA MET A 139 -1.63 -5.80 -11.50
C MET A 139 -1.38 -7.11 -10.75
N THR A 140 -1.83 -7.24 -9.49
CA THR A 140 -1.71 -8.51 -8.76
C THR A 140 -2.52 -9.65 -9.40
N LEU A 141 -3.60 -9.33 -10.12
CA LEU A 141 -4.40 -10.34 -10.83
C LEU A 141 -3.66 -10.94 -12.03
N PHE A 142 -2.70 -10.24 -12.58
CA PHE A 142 -1.85 -10.71 -13.67
C PHE A 142 -0.62 -11.48 -13.19
N LEU A 143 -0.32 -11.50 -11.86
CA LEU A 143 0.77 -12.33 -11.35
C LEU A 143 0.46 -13.82 -11.58
N PRO A 144 1.42 -14.60 -12.12
CA PRO A 144 1.26 -16.02 -12.27
C PRO A 144 1.04 -16.69 -10.91
N ARG A 145 0.09 -17.60 -10.84
CA ARG A 145 -0.09 -18.45 -9.66
C ARG A 145 1.17 -19.30 -9.54
N THR A 146 2.00 -19.02 -8.55
CA THR A 146 3.10 -19.90 -8.23
C THR A 146 2.50 -21.21 -7.76
N ALA A 147 2.46 -22.20 -8.67
CA ALA A 147 2.16 -23.57 -8.28
C ALA A 147 3.24 -23.99 -7.29
N SER A 148 2.85 -24.29 -6.06
CA SER A 148 3.73 -24.91 -5.08
C SER A 148 4.20 -26.26 -5.66
N ARG A 149 5.44 -26.33 -6.13
CA ARG A 149 6.16 -27.59 -6.22
C ARG A 149 6.82 -27.91 -4.91
#